data_23ef8b8bef7fe26abe1062e5e5fa4bce
#
_entry.id   23ef8b8bef7fe26abe1062e5e5fa4bce
#
_cell.length_a   1.000
_cell.length_b   1.000
_cell.length_c   1.000
_cell.angle_alpha   90.00
_cell.angle_beta   90.00
_cell.angle_gamma   90.00
#
_symmetry.space_group_name_H-M   'P 1'
#
loop_
_entity.id
_entity.type
_entity.pdbx_description
1 polymer ?
#
loop_
_entity_poly.entity_id
_entity_poly.type
_entity_poly.pdbx_seq_one_letter_code
_entity_poly.pdbx_strand_id
1 'polypeptide(L)'
;DDAVSIAAIRRAVDLGIRYFDTADVYGASHSEKVLAEALAGMDEEIFISTKFGNTFDATARRLTGTGDTPDYIRSAIDGSLRRLHKERLDLVFFHLRDHPMERSAPVFETLADLRAEGKIAAFGWSTDDVQRAEAFADMDGFVSVQHDMNLLHPSSARAPTSPASEMIRLVAAKN
;
A
#
# COMPACT_ATOMS: atom_id res chain seq x y z
N ASP A 1 -18.48 11.36 -7.29
CA ASP A 1 -18.80 11.29 -8.74
C ASP A 1 -17.56 10.79 -9.47
N ASP A 2 -17.66 9.62 -10.09
CA ASP A 2 -16.54 8.94 -10.72
C ASP A 2 -15.98 9.72 -11.92
N ALA A 3 -16.84 10.38 -12.69
CA ALA A 3 -16.39 11.20 -13.82
C ALA A 3 -15.46 12.34 -13.39
N VAL A 4 -15.74 12.97 -12.25
CA VAL A 4 -14.87 14.02 -11.67
C VAL A 4 -13.55 13.40 -11.18
N SER A 5 -13.60 12.24 -10.52
CA SER A 5 -12.40 11.56 -10.03
C SER A 5 -11.51 11.11 -11.19
N ILE A 6 -12.08 10.53 -12.23
CA ILE A 6 -11.37 10.10 -13.44
C ILE A 6 -10.71 11.30 -14.12
N ALA A 7 -11.44 12.40 -14.30
CA ALA A 7 -10.89 13.62 -14.89
C ALA A 7 -9.73 14.20 -14.07
N ALA A 8 -9.83 14.18 -12.74
CA ALA A 8 -8.77 14.63 -11.84
C ALA A 8 -7.51 13.75 -11.93
N ILE A 9 -7.66 12.42 -11.95
CA ILE A 9 -6.54 11.48 -12.11
C ILE A 9 -5.86 11.70 -13.46
N ARG A 10 -6.62 11.79 -14.55
CA ARG A 10 -6.08 12.07 -15.89
C ARG A 10 -5.31 13.39 -15.93
N ARG A 11 -5.90 14.44 -15.32
CA ARG A 11 -5.21 15.72 -15.22
C ARG A 11 -3.92 15.64 -14.41
N ALA A 12 -3.86 14.84 -13.36
CA ALA A 12 -2.64 14.60 -12.59
C ALA A 12 -1.55 13.96 -13.48
N VAL A 13 -1.89 12.97 -14.31
CA VAL A 13 -0.97 12.34 -15.26
C VAL A 13 -0.46 13.37 -16.29
N ASP A 14 -1.34 14.21 -16.85
CA ASP A 14 -0.96 15.29 -17.78
C ASP A 14 0.04 16.28 -17.16
N LEU A 15 -0.06 16.50 -15.84
CA LEU A 15 0.84 17.36 -15.07
C LEU A 15 2.14 16.65 -14.63
N GLY A 16 2.35 15.42 -15.04
CA GLY A 16 3.58 14.67 -14.76
C GLY A 16 3.55 13.80 -13.51
N ILE A 17 2.40 13.64 -12.83
CA ILE A 17 2.27 12.68 -11.72
C ILE A 17 2.36 11.27 -12.31
N ARG A 18 3.22 10.44 -11.71
CA ARG A 18 3.46 9.04 -12.14
C ARG A 18 3.30 8.02 -11.03
N TYR A 19 3.02 8.46 -9.81
CA TYR A 19 2.80 7.60 -8.65
C TYR A 19 1.41 7.85 -8.08
N PHE A 20 0.62 6.77 -7.93
CA PHE A 20 -0.71 6.79 -7.34
C PHE A 20 -0.79 5.79 -6.20
N ASP A 21 -1.32 6.25 -5.06
CA ASP A 21 -1.54 5.43 -3.88
C ASP A 21 -3.04 5.18 -3.67
N THR A 22 -3.41 3.92 -3.50
CA THR A 22 -4.78 3.49 -3.23
C THR A 22 -4.82 2.40 -2.15
N ALA A 23 -5.95 1.75 -1.94
CA ALA A 23 -6.12 0.55 -1.13
C ALA A 23 -7.35 -0.24 -1.57
N ASP A 24 -7.34 -1.54 -1.31
CA ASP A 24 -8.47 -2.43 -1.56
C ASP A 24 -9.72 -2.02 -0.78
N VAL A 25 -9.54 -1.47 0.40
CA VAL A 25 -10.61 -1.04 1.31
C VAL A 25 -11.20 0.32 0.96
N TYR A 26 -10.52 1.17 0.18
CA TYR A 26 -11.00 2.52 -0.13
C TYR A 26 -12.25 2.47 -0.99
N GLY A 27 -13.36 3.00 -0.41
CA GLY A 27 -14.68 2.89 -1.02
C GLY A 27 -15.14 1.43 -1.21
N ALA A 28 -14.63 0.50 -0.37
CA ALA A 28 -14.88 -0.94 -0.49
C ALA A 28 -14.56 -1.46 -1.90
N SER A 29 -13.31 -1.30 -2.31
CA SER A 29 -12.71 -1.64 -3.60
C SER A 29 -13.02 -0.68 -4.77
N HIS A 30 -13.81 0.35 -4.55
CA HIS A 30 -14.21 1.27 -5.63
C HIS A 30 -13.04 2.13 -6.13
N SER A 31 -12.15 2.57 -5.21
CA SER A 31 -11.00 3.41 -5.55
C SER A 31 -10.06 2.77 -6.57
N GLU A 32 -9.76 1.48 -6.42
CA GLU A 32 -8.92 0.75 -7.39
C GLU A 32 -9.57 0.67 -8.77
N LYS A 33 -10.90 0.49 -8.85
CA LYS A 33 -11.63 0.44 -10.13
C LYS A 33 -11.63 1.79 -10.83
N VAL A 34 -11.89 2.88 -10.10
CA VAL A 34 -11.85 4.25 -10.64
C VAL A 34 -10.46 4.59 -11.14
N LEU A 35 -9.41 4.19 -10.39
CA LEU A 35 -8.04 4.40 -10.81
C LEU A 35 -7.72 3.63 -12.10
N ALA A 36 -8.10 2.36 -12.19
CA ALA A 36 -7.90 1.54 -13.39
C ALA A 36 -8.62 2.13 -14.61
N GLU A 37 -9.87 2.59 -14.45
CA GLU A 37 -10.64 3.23 -15.52
C GLU A 37 -10.00 4.56 -15.97
N ALA A 38 -9.51 5.35 -15.01
CA ALA A 38 -8.85 6.61 -15.32
C ALA A 38 -7.57 6.43 -16.13
N LEU A 39 -6.80 5.38 -15.83
CA LEU A 39 -5.50 5.10 -16.45
C LEU A 39 -5.60 4.23 -17.72
N ALA A 40 -6.79 3.73 -18.05
CA ALA A 40 -6.99 2.91 -19.24
C ALA A 40 -6.62 3.64 -20.52
N GLY A 41 -5.79 3.00 -21.37
CA GLY A 41 -5.34 3.55 -22.65
C GLY A 41 -4.29 4.66 -22.55
N MET A 42 -3.68 4.85 -21.39
CA MET A 42 -2.51 5.73 -21.26
C MET A 42 -1.23 4.97 -21.56
N ASP A 43 -0.32 5.61 -22.30
CA ASP A 43 0.99 5.03 -22.67
C ASP A 43 2.07 5.33 -21.62
N GLU A 44 1.78 6.18 -20.65
CA GLU A 44 2.71 6.57 -19.59
C GLU A 44 2.96 5.41 -18.62
N GLU A 45 4.21 5.25 -18.21
CA GLU A 45 4.57 4.34 -17.14
C GLU A 45 4.07 4.88 -15.79
N ILE A 46 3.03 4.25 -15.26
CA ILE A 46 2.39 4.63 -13.99
C ILE A 46 2.69 3.59 -12.93
N PHE A 47 3.27 4.05 -11.83
CA PHE A 47 3.50 3.27 -10.62
C PHE A 47 2.31 3.36 -9.68
N ILE A 48 1.80 2.23 -9.23
CA ILE A 48 0.66 2.16 -8.32
C ILE A 48 1.03 1.41 -7.04
N SER A 49 0.84 2.06 -5.90
CA SER A 49 0.77 1.34 -4.62
C SER A 49 -0.67 1.06 -4.23
N THR A 50 -0.90 -0.12 -3.69
CA THR A 50 -2.18 -0.49 -3.06
C THR A 50 -1.93 -1.13 -1.69
N LYS A 51 -2.98 -1.41 -0.96
CA LYS A 51 -2.89 -1.89 0.42
C LYS A 51 -3.93 -2.98 0.66
N PHE A 52 -3.63 -3.86 1.63
CA PHE A 52 -4.53 -4.93 2.09
C PHE A 52 -4.43 -5.09 3.62
N GLY A 53 -5.34 -5.85 4.20
CA GLY A 53 -5.35 -6.17 5.63
C GLY A 53 -6.68 -5.88 6.31
N ASN A 54 -7.42 -4.91 5.82
CA ASN A 54 -8.78 -4.64 6.28
C ASN A 54 -9.78 -5.43 5.42
N THR A 55 -10.68 -6.18 6.06
CA THR A 55 -11.76 -6.87 5.36
C THR A 55 -12.99 -5.96 5.24
N PHE A 56 -13.73 -6.09 4.16
CA PHE A 56 -14.88 -5.25 3.87
C PHE A 56 -15.98 -6.00 3.11
N ASP A 57 -17.21 -5.54 3.29
CA ASP A 57 -18.35 -5.92 2.47
C ASP A 57 -18.52 -4.88 1.34
N ALA A 58 -18.27 -5.29 0.10
CA ALA A 58 -18.33 -4.41 -1.06
C ALA A 58 -19.76 -3.94 -1.36
N THR A 59 -20.78 -4.72 -1.02
CA THR A 59 -22.20 -4.38 -1.22
C THR A 59 -22.68 -3.38 -0.18
N ALA A 60 -22.40 -3.66 1.09
CA ALA A 60 -22.77 -2.78 2.20
C ALA A 60 -21.81 -1.59 2.37
N ARG A 61 -20.68 -1.55 1.62
CA ARG A 61 -19.63 -0.53 1.69
C ARG A 61 -19.15 -0.24 3.11
N ARG A 62 -18.89 -1.28 3.88
CA ARG A 62 -18.45 -1.16 5.28
C ARG A 62 -17.32 -2.13 5.60
N LEU A 63 -16.50 -1.75 6.57
CA LEU A 63 -15.51 -2.64 7.16
C LEU A 63 -16.18 -3.80 7.87
N THR A 64 -15.58 -4.99 7.78
CA THR A 64 -16.06 -6.21 8.46
C THR A 64 -15.05 -6.77 9.44
N GLY A 65 -13.77 -6.33 9.38
CA GLY A 65 -12.72 -6.78 10.26
C GLY A 65 -11.34 -6.62 9.66
N THR A 66 -10.44 -7.51 10.02
CA THR A 66 -9.06 -7.57 9.51
C THR A 66 -8.73 -8.99 9.04
N GLY A 67 -7.74 -9.12 8.16
CA GLY A 67 -7.25 -10.39 7.65
C GLY A 67 -5.73 -10.42 7.55
N ASP A 68 -5.13 -11.50 8.04
CA ASP A 68 -3.68 -11.71 8.08
C ASP A 68 -3.26 -13.14 7.73
N THR A 69 -4.23 -13.99 7.35
CA THR A 69 -3.92 -15.37 6.94
C THR A 69 -3.36 -15.43 5.52
N PRO A 70 -2.47 -16.37 5.19
CA PRO A 70 -1.94 -16.54 3.84
C PRO A 70 -3.02 -16.61 2.75
N ASP A 71 -4.09 -17.35 2.97
CA ASP A 71 -5.19 -17.49 2.01
C ASP A 71 -5.93 -16.15 1.79
N TYR A 72 -6.16 -15.39 2.87
CA TYR A 72 -6.76 -14.07 2.75
C TYR A 72 -5.83 -13.12 1.96
N ILE A 73 -4.53 -13.10 2.30
CA ILE A 73 -3.55 -12.24 1.64
C ILE A 73 -3.52 -12.53 0.13
N ARG A 74 -3.41 -13.79 -0.26
CA ARG A 74 -3.43 -14.22 -1.66
C ARG A 74 -4.72 -13.78 -2.37
N SER A 75 -5.86 -13.99 -1.74
CA SER A 75 -7.17 -13.56 -2.27
C SER A 75 -7.27 -12.04 -2.43
N ALA A 76 -6.77 -11.27 -1.48
CA ALA A 76 -6.75 -9.80 -1.52
C ALA A 76 -5.89 -9.28 -2.68
N ILE A 77 -4.67 -9.82 -2.83
CA ILE A 77 -3.75 -9.47 -3.92
C ILE A 77 -4.34 -9.83 -5.29
N ASP A 78 -4.89 -11.03 -5.46
CA ASP A 78 -5.57 -11.44 -6.70
C ASP A 78 -6.78 -10.54 -6.99
N GLY A 79 -7.46 -10.08 -5.94
CA GLY A 79 -8.54 -9.09 -6.05
C GLY A 79 -8.06 -7.75 -6.59
N SER A 80 -6.97 -7.21 -6.05
CA SER A 80 -6.38 -5.94 -6.49
C SER A 80 -5.83 -6.03 -7.92
N LEU A 81 -5.15 -7.12 -8.28
CA LEU A 81 -4.70 -7.38 -9.66
C LEU A 81 -5.85 -7.28 -10.67
N ARG A 82 -6.98 -7.97 -10.37
CA ARG A 82 -8.17 -7.91 -11.23
C ARG A 82 -8.78 -6.52 -11.33
N ARG A 83 -8.88 -5.78 -10.20
CA ARG A 83 -9.52 -4.44 -10.18
C ARG A 83 -8.65 -3.36 -10.83
N LEU A 84 -7.33 -3.48 -10.69
CA LEU A 84 -6.36 -2.56 -11.29
C LEU A 84 -5.98 -2.94 -12.73
N HIS A 85 -6.49 -4.06 -13.25
CA HIS A 85 -6.17 -4.60 -14.58
C HIS A 85 -4.65 -4.78 -14.77
N LYS A 86 -3.93 -5.21 -13.73
CA LYS A 86 -2.49 -5.46 -13.76
C LYS A 86 -2.19 -6.95 -13.62
N GLU A 87 -1.14 -7.41 -14.28
CA GLU A 87 -0.58 -8.75 -14.09
C GLU A 87 0.34 -8.81 -12.86
N ARG A 88 0.95 -7.66 -12.51
CA ARG A 88 1.79 -7.51 -11.33
C ARG A 88 1.54 -6.15 -10.67
N LEU A 89 1.38 -6.12 -9.35
CA LEU A 89 1.32 -4.88 -8.56
C LEU A 89 2.73 -4.34 -8.33
N ASP A 90 2.89 -3.03 -8.41
CA ASP A 90 4.21 -2.40 -8.28
C ASP A 90 4.66 -2.36 -6.81
N LEU A 91 3.75 -1.99 -5.89
CA LEU A 91 4.02 -1.95 -4.46
C LEU A 91 2.75 -2.27 -3.67
N VAL A 92 2.88 -3.10 -2.65
CA VAL A 92 1.76 -3.49 -1.78
C VAL A 92 2.12 -3.22 -0.33
N PHE A 93 1.26 -2.49 0.38
CA PHE A 93 1.43 -2.24 1.81
C PHE A 93 0.52 -3.13 2.65
N PHE A 94 1.06 -3.71 3.73
CA PHE A 94 0.25 -4.25 4.80
C PHE A 94 -0.38 -3.10 5.59
N HIS A 95 -1.72 -3.05 5.64
CA HIS A 95 -2.49 -1.87 6.08
C HIS A 95 -3.03 -1.99 7.51
N LEU A 96 -2.48 -2.86 8.31
CA LEU A 96 -2.79 -2.97 9.73
C LEU A 96 -1.66 -2.34 10.55
N ARG A 97 -1.82 -1.05 10.87
CA ARG A 97 -0.83 -0.21 11.56
C ARG A 97 -0.29 -0.86 12.84
N ASP A 98 -1.19 -1.38 13.68
CA ASP A 98 -0.92 -1.89 15.01
C ASP A 98 -1.01 -3.42 15.09
N HIS A 99 -0.77 -4.12 13.96
CA HIS A 99 -0.80 -5.58 13.93
C HIS A 99 0.20 -6.18 14.91
N PRO A 100 -0.15 -7.23 15.70
CA PRO A 100 0.75 -7.87 16.66
C PRO A 100 2.03 -8.38 15.98
N MET A 101 3.20 -8.01 16.54
CA MET A 101 4.51 -8.37 15.97
C MET A 101 4.72 -9.88 15.87
N GLU A 102 4.28 -10.62 16.88
CA GLU A 102 4.38 -12.09 16.95
C GLU A 102 3.59 -12.81 15.83
N ARG A 103 2.66 -12.10 15.18
CA ARG A 103 1.86 -12.62 14.06
C ARG A 103 2.27 -12.04 12.70
N SER A 104 3.24 -11.14 12.66
CA SER A 104 3.57 -10.40 11.44
C SER A 104 4.49 -11.20 10.50
N ALA A 105 5.34 -12.09 11.00
CA ALA A 105 6.25 -12.85 10.16
C ALA A 105 5.54 -13.65 9.04
N PRO A 106 4.46 -14.42 9.30
CA PRO A 106 3.76 -15.16 8.24
C PRO A 106 3.14 -14.24 7.16
N VAL A 107 2.78 -12.99 7.52
CA VAL A 107 2.28 -12.02 6.54
C VAL A 107 3.36 -11.66 5.54
N PHE A 108 4.56 -11.29 6.02
CA PHE A 108 5.67 -10.88 5.16
C PHE A 108 6.29 -12.06 4.41
N GLU A 109 6.30 -13.27 4.97
CA GLU A 109 6.67 -14.50 4.26
C GLU A 109 5.72 -14.75 3.08
N THR A 110 4.41 -14.59 3.27
CA THR A 110 3.43 -14.71 2.19
C THR A 110 3.62 -13.65 1.10
N LEU A 111 4.00 -12.42 1.47
CA LEU A 111 4.31 -11.37 0.49
C LEU A 111 5.59 -11.69 -0.28
N ALA A 112 6.61 -12.25 0.37
CA ALA A 112 7.82 -12.71 -0.31
C ALA A 112 7.53 -13.85 -1.31
N ASP A 113 6.66 -14.80 -0.96
CA ASP A 113 6.19 -15.84 -1.87
C ASP A 113 5.47 -15.24 -3.09
N LEU A 114 4.53 -14.30 -2.86
CA LEU A 114 3.80 -13.62 -3.94
C LEU A 114 4.73 -12.81 -4.86
N ARG A 115 5.82 -12.28 -4.31
CA ARG A 115 6.86 -11.63 -5.09
C ARG A 115 7.64 -12.64 -5.94
N ALA A 116 8.02 -13.78 -5.37
CA ALA A 116 8.69 -14.86 -6.11
C ALA A 116 7.79 -15.43 -7.21
N GLU A 117 6.48 -15.46 -7.01
CA GLU A 117 5.47 -15.83 -8.01
C GLU A 117 5.27 -14.75 -9.10
N GLY A 118 5.86 -13.56 -8.95
CA GLY A 118 5.74 -12.45 -9.90
C GLY A 118 4.44 -11.65 -9.79
N LYS A 119 3.61 -11.89 -8.79
CA LYS A 119 2.33 -11.17 -8.58
C LYS A 119 2.49 -9.77 -8.02
N ILE A 120 3.55 -9.53 -7.25
CA ILE A 120 3.92 -8.21 -6.73
C ILE A 120 5.40 -7.95 -7.01
N ALA A 121 5.78 -6.69 -7.21
CA ALA A 121 7.19 -6.34 -7.42
C ALA A 121 7.89 -6.07 -6.09
N ALA A 122 7.20 -5.40 -5.16
CA ALA A 122 7.72 -5.01 -3.87
C ALA A 122 6.58 -4.91 -2.84
N PHE A 123 6.96 -4.87 -1.56
CA PHE A 123 6.01 -4.70 -0.47
C PHE A 123 6.58 -3.82 0.64
N GLY A 124 5.71 -3.42 1.56
CA GLY A 124 6.04 -2.61 2.72
C GLY A 124 4.98 -2.67 3.81
N TRP A 125 5.14 -1.83 4.83
CA TRP A 125 4.19 -1.73 5.92
C TRP A 125 3.68 -0.29 6.09
N SER A 126 2.37 -0.13 6.24
CA SER A 126 1.76 1.14 6.64
C SER A 126 1.69 1.18 8.18
N THR A 127 2.71 1.76 8.81
CA THR A 127 2.85 1.83 10.27
C THR A 127 3.64 3.07 10.70
N ASP A 128 3.35 3.60 11.89
CA ASP A 128 4.12 4.67 12.52
C ASP A 128 5.14 4.14 13.55
N ASP A 129 5.17 2.84 13.77
CA ASP A 129 6.07 2.19 14.70
C ASP A 129 7.38 1.79 14.01
N VAL A 130 8.48 2.45 14.40
CA VAL A 130 9.82 2.22 13.85
C VAL A 130 10.29 0.79 14.10
N GLN A 131 9.99 0.19 15.25
CA GLN A 131 10.41 -1.18 15.58
C GLN A 131 9.77 -2.21 14.65
N ARG A 132 8.51 -1.97 14.24
CA ARG A 132 7.83 -2.79 13.25
C ARG A 132 8.51 -2.71 11.89
N ALA A 133 8.89 -1.51 11.46
CA ALA A 133 9.60 -1.31 10.21
C ALA A 133 10.99 -1.96 10.24
N GLU A 134 11.75 -1.79 11.33
CA GLU A 134 13.09 -2.37 11.53
C GLU A 134 13.08 -3.89 11.45
N ALA A 135 12.07 -4.54 12.04
CA ALA A 135 11.97 -5.99 12.08
C ALA A 135 11.97 -6.66 10.70
N PHE A 136 11.51 -5.95 9.66
CA PHE A 136 11.39 -6.47 8.29
C PHE A 136 12.24 -5.71 7.28
N ALA A 137 12.98 -4.67 7.69
CA ALA A 137 13.73 -3.79 6.80
C ALA A 137 14.83 -4.51 5.99
N ASP A 138 15.35 -5.64 6.47
CA ASP A 138 16.36 -6.46 5.79
C ASP A 138 15.75 -7.56 4.91
N MET A 139 14.44 -7.69 4.88
CA MET A 139 13.77 -8.70 4.07
C MET A 139 13.78 -8.30 2.59
N ASP A 140 14.23 -9.20 1.72
CA ASP A 140 14.24 -8.93 0.28
C ASP A 140 12.83 -8.67 -0.25
N GLY A 141 12.66 -7.52 -0.90
CA GLY A 141 11.36 -7.03 -1.38
C GLY A 141 10.63 -6.09 -0.41
N PHE A 142 11.09 -5.93 0.83
CA PHE A 142 10.59 -4.89 1.73
C PHE A 142 11.29 -3.56 1.41
N VAL A 143 10.61 -2.65 0.72
CA VAL A 143 11.25 -1.46 0.15
C VAL A 143 10.72 -0.14 0.72
N SER A 144 9.63 -0.16 1.47
CA SER A 144 8.97 1.10 1.86
C SER A 144 8.16 0.95 3.15
N VAL A 145 8.10 2.06 3.88
CA VAL A 145 7.21 2.25 5.02
C VAL A 145 6.36 3.48 4.77
N GLN A 146 5.05 3.31 4.90
CA GLN A 146 4.11 4.43 4.82
C GLN A 146 3.69 4.82 6.24
N HIS A 147 4.01 6.05 6.66
CA HIS A 147 3.72 6.56 8.00
C HIS A 147 3.13 7.97 7.94
N ASP A 148 2.48 8.39 9.03
CA ASP A 148 1.93 9.75 9.14
C ASP A 148 3.05 10.79 9.21
N MET A 149 2.99 11.74 8.27
CA MET A 149 3.86 12.91 8.29
C MET A 149 3.07 14.15 7.84
N ASN A 150 2.95 15.15 8.69
CA ASN A 150 2.32 16.40 8.34
C ASN A 150 2.93 17.59 9.10
N LEU A 151 2.71 18.80 8.60
CA LEU A 151 3.30 20.02 9.15
C LEU A 151 2.74 20.44 10.51
N LEU A 152 1.59 19.92 10.91
CA LEU A 152 0.88 20.29 12.13
C LEU A 152 1.12 19.31 13.27
N HIS A 153 1.68 18.13 12.97
CA HIS A 153 1.92 17.11 13.98
C HIS A 153 3.32 17.23 14.58
N PRO A 154 3.49 17.25 15.94
CA PRO A 154 4.80 17.35 16.60
C PRO A 154 5.75 16.20 16.26
N SER A 155 5.23 15.05 15.85
CA SER A 155 6.00 13.89 15.36
C SER A 155 6.49 14.03 13.93
N SER A 156 6.20 15.14 13.25
CA SER A 156 6.73 15.37 11.90
C SER A 156 8.26 15.47 11.92
N ALA A 157 8.89 15.18 10.80
CA ALA A 157 10.34 15.01 10.58
C ALA A 157 11.27 16.15 11.10
N ARG A 158 10.73 17.19 11.70
CA ARG A 158 11.50 18.32 12.25
C ARG A 158 12.06 18.10 13.65
N ALA A 159 11.50 17.18 14.44
CA ALA A 159 12.06 16.86 15.76
C ALA A 159 13.13 15.76 15.60
N PRO A 160 14.38 15.98 16.02
CA PRO A 160 15.48 15.02 15.84
C PRO A 160 15.23 13.63 16.46
N THR A 161 14.24 13.52 17.34
CA THR A 161 13.88 12.31 18.09
C THR A 161 12.43 11.88 17.85
N SER A 162 11.75 12.40 16.82
CA SER A 162 10.38 11.95 16.54
C SER A 162 10.38 10.58 15.85
N PRO A 163 9.33 9.74 16.04
CA PRO A 163 9.20 8.48 15.31
C PRO A 163 9.31 8.65 13.79
N ALA A 164 8.76 9.75 13.24
CA ALA A 164 8.87 10.05 11.82
C ALA A 164 10.32 10.30 11.37
N SER A 165 11.13 11.01 12.17
CA SER A 165 12.55 11.24 11.85
C SER A 165 13.40 9.98 11.97
N GLU A 166 13.08 9.09 12.91
CA GLU A 166 13.71 7.76 13.01
C GLU A 166 13.34 6.89 11.82
N MET A 167 12.08 6.87 11.40
CA MET A 167 11.63 6.15 10.22
C MET A 167 12.35 6.63 8.94
N ILE A 168 12.48 7.95 8.76
CA ILE A 168 13.21 8.51 7.62
C ILE A 168 14.68 8.08 7.64
N ARG A 169 15.32 8.06 8.81
CA ARG A 169 16.71 7.59 8.94
C ARG A 169 16.85 6.11 8.62
N LEU A 170 15.91 5.28 9.10
CA LEU A 170 15.90 3.86 8.81
C LEU A 170 15.83 3.62 7.31
N VAL A 171 14.87 4.24 6.62
CA VAL A 171 14.69 4.10 5.17
C VAL A 171 15.90 4.63 4.41
N ALA A 172 16.45 5.80 4.80
CA ALA A 172 17.62 6.37 4.16
C ALA A 172 18.91 5.56 4.35
N ALA A 173 19.03 4.81 5.46
CA ALA A 173 20.20 3.97 5.72
C ALA A 173 20.18 2.65 4.93
N LYS A 174 19.02 2.25 4.39
CA LYS A 174 18.83 1.00 3.64
C LYS A 174 18.86 1.18 2.11
N ASN A 175 18.81 2.42 1.63
CA ASN A 175 18.94 2.79 0.21
C ASN A 175 20.31 3.39 -0.08
#